data_514eac5dfc1d1f4257e8df41c261201e
#
_entry.id   514eac5dfc1d1f4257e8df41c261201e
#
_cell.length_a   1.000
_cell.length_b   1.000
_cell.length_c   1.000
_cell.angle_alpha   90.00
_cell.angle_beta   90.00
_cell.angle_gamma   90.00
#
_symmetry.space_group_name_H-M   'P 1'
#
loop_
_entity.id
_entity.type
_entity.pdbx_description
1 polymer ?
#
loop_
_entity_poly.entity_id
_entity_poly.type
_entity_poly.pdbx_seq_one_letter_code
_entity_poly.pdbx_strand_id
1 'polypeptide(L)'
;SNAALSGGVTSVVTMPNTDPIIDNVSIVDFLKRRGRDKSKINIFPCASLTQNIEGTNMTEFGLLAKKGIIAFTDGVKTIQNTSLMSRIMNSAKDLDCLIMQHAEDYHLSKNGMINSGIIATKLGLSGIPDIAERIIIERDLALLEKNKCRYHISQLSAGKSVEVIKERKNDIRFTCGVSINNLSLNENDIGDFKTFLKLSP
;
A
#
# COMPACT_ATOMS: atom_id res chain seq x y z
N SER A 1 -1.38 -15.48 14.88
CA SER A 1 -0.43 -15.02 15.90
C SER A 1 0.66 -16.04 16.23
N ASN A 2 0.35 -17.38 16.30
CA ASN A 2 1.35 -18.41 16.64
C ASN A 2 2.51 -18.44 15.64
N ALA A 3 2.23 -18.46 14.34
CA ALA A 3 3.27 -18.46 13.30
C ALA A 3 4.17 -17.21 13.37
N ALA A 4 3.56 -16.03 13.61
CA ALA A 4 4.32 -14.79 13.79
C ALA A 4 5.25 -14.87 15.01
N LEU A 5 4.72 -15.33 16.14
CA LEU A 5 5.50 -15.50 17.37
C LEU A 5 6.66 -16.50 17.19
N SER A 6 6.42 -17.63 16.52
CA SER A 6 7.47 -18.61 16.19
C SER A 6 8.59 -18.04 15.32
N GLY A 7 8.27 -17.07 14.48
CA GLY A 7 9.24 -16.32 13.67
C GLY A 7 9.87 -15.12 14.39
N GLY A 8 9.63 -14.94 15.71
CA GLY A 8 10.17 -13.82 16.48
C GLY A 8 9.42 -12.50 16.33
N VAL A 9 8.26 -12.49 15.65
CA VAL A 9 7.43 -11.30 15.45
C VAL A 9 6.53 -11.09 16.65
N THR A 10 6.68 -9.97 17.35
CA THR A 10 5.90 -9.62 18.55
C THR A 10 4.76 -8.64 18.30
N SER A 11 4.75 -8.01 17.13
CA SER A 11 3.73 -7.04 16.74
C SER A 11 3.44 -7.11 15.26
N VAL A 12 2.17 -7.02 14.87
CA VAL A 12 1.76 -6.99 13.45
C VAL A 12 0.79 -5.85 13.20
N VAL A 13 0.89 -5.29 12.02
CA VAL A 13 -0.10 -4.36 11.45
C VAL A 13 -0.99 -5.15 10.51
N THR A 14 -2.31 -5.12 10.75
CA THR A 14 -3.25 -5.86 9.88
C THR A 14 -3.78 -4.96 8.79
N MET A 15 -3.77 -5.48 7.56
CA MET A 15 -4.32 -4.78 6.41
C MET A 15 -5.87 -4.77 6.46
N PRO A 16 -6.53 -3.76 5.87
CA PRO A 16 -7.98 -3.60 5.96
C PRO A 16 -8.80 -4.50 5.03
N ASN A 17 -8.18 -5.16 4.07
CA ASN A 17 -8.81 -6.03 3.06
C ASN A 17 -9.21 -7.39 3.63
N THR A 18 -9.86 -7.38 4.78
CA THR A 18 -10.47 -8.54 5.44
C THR A 18 -11.92 -8.73 4.98
N ASP A 19 -12.57 -9.81 5.40
CA ASP A 19 -14.01 -10.02 5.22
C ASP A 19 -14.68 -10.13 6.59
N PRO A 20 -15.46 -9.13 7.02
CA PRO A 20 -15.71 -7.83 6.38
C PRO A 20 -14.49 -6.89 6.37
N ILE A 21 -14.49 -5.90 5.46
CA ILE A 21 -13.44 -4.86 5.32
C ILE A 21 -13.41 -3.97 6.57
N ILE A 22 -12.20 -3.54 6.98
CA ILE A 22 -12.04 -2.65 8.14
C ILE A 22 -12.27 -1.18 7.70
N ASP A 23 -13.52 -0.80 7.51
CA ASP A 23 -13.92 0.54 7.07
C ASP A 23 -14.85 1.26 8.06
N ASN A 24 -15.22 0.61 9.16
CA ASN A 24 -16.10 1.16 10.19
C ASN A 24 -15.67 0.79 11.61
N VAL A 25 -16.19 1.54 12.56
CA VAL A 25 -15.84 1.45 13.99
C VAL A 25 -16.15 0.07 14.58
N SER A 26 -17.27 -0.55 14.19
CA SER A 26 -17.69 -1.83 14.76
C SER A 26 -16.72 -2.95 14.49
N ILE A 27 -16.16 -2.97 13.27
CA ILE A 27 -15.16 -3.96 12.87
C ILE A 27 -13.83 -3.71 13.58
N VAL A 28 -13.42 -2.44 13.74
CA VAL A 28 -12.23 -2.08 14.53
C VAL A 28 -12.36 -2.56 15.97
N ASP A 29 -13.49 -2.31 16.62
CA ASP A 29 -13.74 -2.74 18.00
C ASP A 29 -13.76 -4.27 18.14
N PHE A 30 -14.34 -4.97 17.16
CA PHE A 30 -14.30 -6.42 17.09
C PHE A 30 -12.88 -6.96 17.00
N LEU A 31 -12.07 -6.43 16.07
CA LEU A 31 -10.68 -6.86 15.86
C LEU A 31 -9.82 -6.61 17.09
N LYS A 32 -9.94 -5.46 17.72
CA LYS A 32 -9.20 -5.13 18.94
C LYS A 32 -9.54 -6.07 20.09
N ARG A 33 -10.83 -6.36 20.31
CA ARG A 33 -11.24 -7.34 21.32
C ARG A 33 -10.69 -8.72 21.00
N ARG A 34 -10.87 -9.19 19.77
CA ARG A 34 -10.37 -10.52 19.35
C ARG A 34 -8.84 -10.59 19.42
N GLY A 35 -8.13 -9.54 19.05
CA GLY A 35 -6.67 -9.44 19.19
C GLY A 35 -6.25 -9.58 20.64
N ARG A 36 -6.84 -8.82 21.55
CA ARG A 36 -6.57 -8.89 22.99
C ARG A 36 -6.86 -10.28 23.58
N ASP A 37 -8.00 -10.89 23.21
CA ASP A 37 -8.48 -12.10 23.87
C ASP A 37 -7.86 -13.39 23.28
N LYS A 38 -7.40 -13.37 22.02
CA LYS A 38 -6.95 -14.58 21.30
C LYS A 38 -5.52 -14.49 20.75
N SER A 39 -4.93 -13.32 20.68
CA SER A 39 -3.58 -13.18 20.11
C SER A 39 -2.49 -13.27 21.19
N LYS A 40 -1.35 -13.87 20.82
CA LYS A 40 -0.13 -13.89 21.64
C LYS A 40 0.85 -12.78 21.28
N ILE A 41 0.50 -11.97 20.28
CA ILE A 41 1.28 -10.82 19.81
C ILE A 41 0.40 -9.58 19.76
N ASN A 42 0.99 -8.41 19.69
CA ASN A 42 0.26 -7.16 19.53
C ASN A 42 -0.33 -7.04 18.13
N ILE A 43 -1.62 -6.69 18.06
CA ILE A 43 -2.35 -6.49 16.79
C ILE A 43 -2.70 -5.01 16.67
N PHE A 44 -2.20 -4.37 15.62
CA PHE A 44 -2.49 -2.98 15.29
C PHE A 44 -3.27 -2.92 13.97
N PRO A 45 -4.58 -2.62 13.99
CA PRO A 45 -5.36 -2.57 12.76
C PRO A 45 -5.08 -1.30 11.95
N CYS A 46 -4.98 -1.45 10.62
CA CYS A 46 -5.22 -0.37 9.67
C CYS A 46 -6.70 -0.34 9.29
N ALA A 47 -7.22 0.83 8.94
CA ALA A 47 -8.52 0.97 8.29
C ALA A 47 -8.35 1.31 6.81
N SER A 48 -9.41 1.07 6.02
CA SER A 48 -9.39 1.44 4.61
C SER A 48 -9.48 2.96 4.41
N LEU A 49 -8.89 3.45 3.35
CA LEU A 49 -9.02 4.83 2.89
C LEU A 49 -10.43 5.10 2.36
N THR A 50 -10.99 4.10 1.67
CA THR A 50 -12.31 4.20 1.06
C THR A 50 -13.26 3.11 1.53
N GLN A 51 -14.55 3.41 1.54
CA GLN A 51 -15.60 2.45 1.88
C GLN A 51 -15.52 1.26 0.94
N ASN A 52 -15.59 0.05 1.49
CA ASN A 52 -15.45 -1.23 0.77
C ASN A 52 -14.20 -1.35 -0.11
N ILE A 53 -13.19 -0.48 0.08
CA ILE A 53 -11.98 -0.44 -0.77
C ILE A 53 -12.37 -0.26 -2.25
N GLU A 54 -13.34 0.60 -2.55
CA GLU A 54 -13.85 0.84 -3.90
C GLU A 54 -13.16 2.02 -4.60
N GLY A 55 -12.39 2.83 -3.87
CA GLY A 55 -11.70 3.99 -4.43
C GLY A 55 -12.62 5.17 -4.77
N THR A 56 -13.85 5.21 -4.24
CA THR A 56 -14.89 6.22 -4.58
C THR A 56 -15.22 7.14 -3.41
N ASN A 57 -15.62 6.60 -2.28
CA ASN A 57 -16.05 7.34 -1.11
C ASN A 57 -15.08 7.13 0.06
N MET A 58 -14.64 8.22 0.67
CA MET A 58 -13.76 8.20 1.83
C MET A 58 -14.48 7.60 3.05
N THR A 59 -13.74 6.85 3.88
CA THR A 59 -14.23 6.36 5.18
C THR A 59 -14.31 7.48 6.22
N GLU A 60 -14.92 7.19 7.36
CA GLU A 60 -15.07 8.13 8.49
C GLU A 60 -13.76 8.26 9.29
N PHE A 61 -12.75 8.93 8.72
CA PHE A 61 -11.40 9.08 9.29
C PHE A 61 -11.42 9.51 10.75
N GLY A 62 -12.22 10.52 11.09
CA GLY A 62 -12.26 11.06 12.46
C GLY A 62 -12.75 10.06 13.49
N LEU A 63 -13.72 9.23 13.15
CA LEU A 63 -14.25 8.18 14.05
C LEU A 63 -13.24 7.03 14.17
N LEU A 64 -12.65 6.60 13.07
CA LEU A 64 -11.68 5.52 13.01
C LEU A 64 -10.38 5.90 13.74
N ALA A 65 -9.87 7.11 13.55
CA ALA A 65 -8.69 7.63 14.25
C ALA A 65 -8.85 7.60 15.76
N LYS A 66 -10.02 8.05 16.28
CA LYS A 66 -10.35 7.99 17.72
C LYS A 66 -10.36 6.56 18.29
N LYS A 67 -10.54 5.56 17.44
CA LYS A 67 -10.46 4.13 17.83
C LYS A 67 -9.02 3.59 17.83
N GLY A 68 -8.03 4.45 17.59
CA GLY A 68 -6.62 4.09 17.63
C GLY A 68 -6.19 3.24 16.42
N ILE A 69 -6.72 3.56 15.24
CA ILE A 69 -6.18 3.11 13.97
C ILE A 69 -4.83 3.78 13.78
N ILE A 70 -3.82 3.00 13.40
CA ILE A 70 -2.45 3.50 13.27
C ILE A 70 -2.13 4.02 11.87
N ALA A 71 -2.82 3.51 10.85
CA ALA A 71 -2.66 3.90 9.45
C ALA A 71 -3.92 3.60 8.64
N PHE A 72 -4.05 4.28 7.51
CA PHE A 72 -5.12 4.09 6.54
C PHE A 72 -4.55 3.65 5.20
N THR A 73 -5.14 2.64 4.57
CA THR A 73 -4.71 2.10 3.28
C THR A 73 -5.84 1.32 2.62
N ASP A 74 -5.88 1.30 1.29
CA ASP A 74 -6.77 0.37 0.56
C ASP A 74 -6.04 -0.95 0.19
N GLY A 75 -4.96 -1.26 0.91
CA GLY A 75 -4.20 -2.48 0.71
C GLY A 75 -3.45 -2.47 -0.61
N VAL A 76 -3.77 -3.43 -1.47
CA VAL A 76 -3.17 -3.57 -2.81
C VAL A 76 -3.87 -2.72 -3.88
N LYS A 77 -4.92 -1.98 -3.52
CA LYS A 77 -5.59 -1.06 -4.45
C LYS A 77 -5.07 0.35 -4.29
N THR A 78 -4.78 0.99 -5.40
CA THR A 78 -4.37 2.39 -5.47
C THR A 78 -5.58 3.31 -5.58
N ILE A 79 -5.59 4.42 -4.87
CA ILE A 79 -6.55 5.50 -5.10
C ILE A 79 -6.21 6.17 -6.44
N GLN A 80 -6.98 5.85 -7.49
CA GLN A 80 -6.74 6.36 -8.85
C GLN A 80 -7.18 7.84 -8.99
N ASN A 81 -8.25 8.24 -8.30
CA ASN A 81 -8.79 9.59 -8.38
C ASN A 81 -7.95 10.59 -7.59
N THR A 82 -7.26 11.48 -8.29
CA THR A 82 -6.37 12.51 -7.71
C THR A 82 -7.11 13.48 -6.76
N SER A 83 -8.35 13.87 -7.09
CA SER A 83 -9.15 14.76 -6.24
C SER A 83 -9.53 14.08 -4.93
N LEU A 84 -9.91 12.81 -4.99
CA LEU A 84 -10.18 12.00 -3.80
C LEU A 84 -8.93 11.87 -2.93
N MET A 85 -7.77 11.54 -3.52
CA MET A 85 -6.51 11.42 -2.81
C MET A 85 -6.10 12.73 -2.12
N SER A 86 -6.28 13.87 -2.79
CA SER A 86 -6.02 15.19 -2.18
C SER A 86 -6.92 15.45 -0.96
N ARG A 87 -8.21 15.10 -1.03
CA ARG A 87 -9.14 15.22 0.11
C ARG A 87 -8.76 14.29 1.27
N ILE A 88 -8.39 13.05 0.96
CA ILE A 88 -7.88 12.07 1.94
C ILE A 88 -6.67 12.62 2.67
N MET A 89 -5.66 13.12 1.93
CA MET A 89 -4.44 13.69 2.51
C MET A 89 -4.74 14.90 3.41
N ASN A 90 -5.67 15.76 3.01
CA ASN A 90 -6.06 16.91 3.83
C ASN A 90 -6.70 16.47 5.15
N SER A 91 -7.63 15.52 5.11
CA SER A 91 -8.25 14.96 6.32
C SER A 91 -7.26 14.23 7.22
N ALA A 92 -6.31 13.50 6.63
CA ALA A 92 -5.25 12.80 7.38
C ALA A 92 -4.30 13.75 8.09
N LYS A 93 -3.98 14.90 7.46
CA LYS A 93 -3.18 15.96 8.09
C LYS A 93 -3.83 16.48 9.37
N ASP A 94 -5.10 16.83 9.31
CA ASP A 94 -5.84 17.42 10.44
C ASP A 94 -5.96 16.47 11.64
N LEU A 95 -5.86 15.16 11.38
CA LEU A 95 -5.98 14.09 12.38
C LEU A 95 -4.63 13.43 12.72
N ASP A 96 -3.52 13.90 12.16
CA ASP A 96 -2.18 13.28 12.25
C ASP A 96 -2.16 11.78 11.88
N CYS A 97 -3.01 11.38 10.93
CA CYS A 97 -3.10 10.00 10.48
C CYS A 97 -2.03 9.67 9.43
N LEU A 98 -1.49 8.45 9.49
CA LEU A 98 -0.59 7.93 8.46
C LEU A 98 -1.41 7.36 7.31
N ILE A 99 -1.13 7.80 6.09
CA ILE A 99 -1.60 7.18 4.85
C ILE A 99 -0.53 6.24 4.33
N MET A 100 -0.92 5.01 3.99
CA MET A 100 -0.07 4.05 3.28
C MET A 100 -0.69 3.77 1.91
N GLN A 101 0.05 4.06 0.84
CA GLN A 101 -0.43 3.88 -0.53
C GLN A 101 0.37 2.81 -1.25
N HIS A 102 -0.33 1.85 -1.83
CA HIS A 102 0.20 1.00 -2.87
C HIS A 102 0.21 1.78 -4.18
N ALA A 103 1.38 1.96 -4.77
CA ALA A 103 1.55 2.85 -5.91
C ALA A 103 1.52 2.05 -7.23
N GLU A 104 0.36 1.98 -7.86
CA GLU A 104 0.19 1.29 -9.14
C GLU A 104 -0.96 1.92 -9.94
N ASP A 105 -0.69 2.43 -11.14
CA ASP A 105 -1.74 2.85 -12.06
C ASP A 105 -2.46 1.63 -12.63
N TYR A 106 -3.75 1.49 -12.30
CA TYR A 106 -4.57 0.37 -12.70
C TYR A 106 -4.70 0.23 -14.23
N HIS A 107 -4.80 1.34 -14.96
CA HIS A 107 -5.02 1.29 -16.40
C HIS A 107 -3.78 0.84 -17.15
N LEU A 108 -2.59 1.09 -16.61
CA LEU A 108 -1.32 0.64 -17.16
C LEU A 108 -0.98 -0.80 -16.77
N SER A 109 -1.43 -1.27 -15.61
CA SER A 109 -1.01 -2.56 -15.03
C SER A 109 -2.02 -3.70 -15.21
N LYS A 110 -3.32 -3.41 -15.33
CA LYS A 110 -4.44 -4.39 -15.23
C LYS A 110 -4.31 -5.65 -16.08
N ASN A 111 -3.65 -5.58 -17.23
CA ASN A 111 -3.49 -6.72 -18.14
C ASN A 111 -2.05 -7.27 -18.13
N GLY A 112 -1.19 -6.75 -17.27
CA GLY A 112 0.20 -7.16 -17.21
C GLY A 112 0.39 -8.47 -16.45
N MET A 113 1.34 -9.26 -16.89
CA MET A 113 1.69 -10.56 -16.33
C MET A 113 3.09 -10.57 -15.72
N ILE A 114 3.95 -9.67 -16.15
CA ILE A 114 5.38 -9.57 -15.83
C ILE A 114 5.84 -8.12 -16.01
N ASN A 115 7.01 -7.75 -15.50
CA ASN A 115 7.61 -6.45 -15.80
C ASN A 115 7.84 -6.28 -17.30
N SER A 116 7.55 -5.09 -17.83
CA SER A 116 7.86 -4.76 -19.23
C SER A 116 9.37 -4.82 -19.50
N GLY A 117 9.78 -5.54 -20.49
CA GLY A 117 11.19 -5.65 -20.87
C GLY A 117 11.48 -6.80 -21.83
N ILE A 118 12.76 -7.11 -21.97
CA ILE A 118 13.25 -8.15 -22.89
C ILE A 118 12.68 -9.53 -22.53
N ILE A 119 12.57 -9.83 -21.24
CA ILE A 119 12.04 -11.13 -20.76
C ILE A 119 10.55 -11.27 -21.11
N ALA A 120 9.74 -10.22 -20.88
CA ALA A 120 8.33 -10.21 -21.27
C ALA A 120 8.17 -10.50 -22.78
N THR A 121 8.96 -9.84 -23.61
CA THR A 121 8.95 -10.03 -25.06
C THR A 121 9.36 -11.45 -25.47
N LYS A 122 10.42 -12.01 -24.87
CA LYS A 122 10.87 -13.39 -25.12
C LYS A 122 9.84 -14.43 -24.75
N LEU A 123 9.10 -14.21 -23.64
CA LEU A 123 8.06 -15.11 -23.16
C LEU A 123 6.70 -14.88 -23.84
N GLY A 124 6.57 -13.84 -24.68
CA GLY A 124 5.28 -13.48 -25.30
C GLY A 124 4.22 -13.01 -24.29
N LEU A 125 4.64 -12.46 -23.15
CA LEU A 125 3.77 -12.01 -22.08
C LEU A 125 3.54 -10.49 -22.12
N SER A 126 2.33 -10.06 -21.72
CA SER A 126 2.03 -8.65 -21.55
C SER A 126 2.81 -8.08 -20.36
N GLY A 127 3.55 -7.00 -20.59
CA GLY A 127 4.38 -6.36 -19.57
C GLY A 127 3.66 -5.26 -18.80
N ILE A 128 3.97 -5.12 -17.50
CA ILE A 128 3.62 -3.96 -16.69
C ILE A 128 4.77 -2.95 -16.81
N PRO A 129 4.51 -1.75 -17.34
CA PRO A 129 5.57 -0.76 -17.46
C PRO A 129 5.93 -0.13 -16.10
N ASP A 130 7.20 0.16 -15.87
CA ASP A 130 7.71 0.80 -14.65
C ASP A 130 7.06 2.17 -14.36
N ILE A 131 6.57 2.85 -15.39
CA ILE A 131 5.84 4.10 -15.27
C ILE A 131 4.52 3.94 -14.52
N ALA A 132 3.94 2.73 -14.46
CA ALA A 132 2.69 2.48 -13.72
C ALA A 132 2.85 2.76 -12.21
N GLU A 133 3.99 2.41 -11.63
CA GLU A 133 4.33 2.74 -10.24
C GLU A 133 4.76 4.20 -10.12
N ARG A 134 5.67 4.64 -10.99
CA ARG A 134 6.28 5.96 -10.92
C ARG A 134 5.26 7.11 -11.00
N ILE A 135 4.28 7.05 -11.89
CA ILE A 135 3.30 8.12 -12.10
C ILE A 135 2.43 8.35 -10.85
N ILE A 136 2.09 7.29 -10.15
CA ILE A 136 1.34 7.38 -8.89
C ILE A 136 2.20 8.00 -7.79
N ILE A 137 3.47 7.60 -7.69
CA ILE A 137 4.41 8.18 -6.72
C ILE A 137 4.62 9.67 -6.98
N GLU A 138 4.89 10.08 -8.21
CA GLU A 138 5.07 11.49 -8.58
C GLU A 138 3.82 12.32 -8.26
N ARG A 139 2.64 11.81 -8.59
CA ARG A 139 1.35 12.43 -8.27
C ARG A 139 1.19 12.62 -6.76
N ASP A 140 1.42 11.57 -5.99
CA ASP A 140 1.19 11.57 -4.56
C ASP A 140 2.21 12.44 -3.83
N LEU A 141 3.47 12.47 -4.26
CA LEU A 141 4.47 13.38 -3.73
C LEU A 141 4.15 14.85 -4.03
N ALA A 142 3.63 15.16 -5.22
CA ALA A 142 3.16 16.51 -5.54
C ALA A 142 1.97 16.93 -4.67
N LEU A 143 1.03 16.03 -4.40
CA LEU A 143 -0.07 16.29 -3.47
C LEU A 143 0.42 16.44 -2.02
N LEU A 144 1.41 15.64 -1.61
CA LEU A 144 1.99 15.66 -0.28
C LEU A 144 2.73 16.98 0.01
N GLU A 145 3.42 17.53 -0.96
CA GLU A 145 4.06 18.85 -0.86
C GLU A 145 3.08 19.94 -0.44
N LYS A 146 1.87 19.90 -0.99
CA LYS A 146 0.77 20.81 -0.64
C LYS A 146 0.13 20.47 0.71
N ASN A 147 -0.23 19.20 0.93
CA ASN A 147 -1.04 18.78 2.06
C ASN A 147 -0.24 18.50 3.35
N LYS A 148 1.04 18.10 3.24
CA LYS A 148 1.96 17.88 4.37
C LYS A 148 1.44 16.91 5.43
N CYS A 149 0.78 15.83 5.04
CA CYS A 149 0.34 14.76 5.94
C CYS A 149 1.45 13.71 6.15
N ARG A 150 1.23 12.76 7.04
CA ARG A 150 2.10 11.58 7.19
C ARG A 150 1.80 10.61 6.05
N TYR A 151 2.84 10.23 5.31
CA TYR A 151 2.69 9.40 4.11
C TYR A 151 3.75 8.31 4.03
N HIS A 152 3.34 7.13 3.60
CA HIS A 152 4.18 5.97 3.36
C HIS A 152 3.90 5.36 1.99
N ILE A 153 4.92 5.25 1.17
CA ILE A 153 4.88 4.52 -0.11
C ILE A 153 5.14 3.05 0.19
N SER A 154 4.13 2.21 -0.02
CA SER A 154 4.28 0.78 0.23
C SER A 154 4.94 0.10 -0.97
N GLN A 155 5.83 -0.85 -0.71
CA GLN A 155 6.33 -1.85 -1.65
C GLN A 155 6.84 -1.31 -3.00
N LEU A 156 7.89 -0.51 -2.96
CA LEU A 156 8.61 -0.09 -4.16
C LEU A 156 9.16 -1.30 -4.94
N SER A 157 9.00 -1.28 -6.25
CA SER A 157 9.49 -2.33 -7.15
C SER A 157 10.33 -1.80 -8.31
N ALA A 158 10.06 -0.59 -8.80
CA ALA A 158 10.67 -0.03 -9.98
C ALA A 158 11.91 0.85 -9.68
N GLY A 159 13.02 0.64 -10.39
CA GLY A 159 14.23 1.43 -10.22
C GLY A 159 14.04 2.92 -10.49
N LYS A 160 13.22 3.30 -11.49
CA LYS A 160 12.91 4.71 -11.79
C LYS A 160 12.10 5.39 -10.69
N SER A 161 11.30 4.65 -9.94
CA SER A 161 10.63 5.18 -8.75
C SER A 161 11.61 5.56 -7.65
N VAL A 162 12.69 4.79 -7.51
CA VAL A 162 13.77 5.09 -6.55
C VAL A 162 14.50 6.39 -6.91
N GLU A 163 14.66 6.70 -8.20
CA GLU A 163 15.23 7.96 -8.66
C GLU A 163 14.38 9.15 -8.22
N VAL A 164 13.07 9.11 -8.47
CA VAL A 164 12.11 10.13 -8.00
C VAL A 164 12.17 10.32 -6.48
N ILE A 165 12.23 9.23 -5.73
CA ILE A 165 12.32 9.26 -4.27
C ILE A 165 13.61 9.94 -3.81
N LYS A 166 14.76 9.64 -4.44
CA LYS A 166 16.05 10.26 -4.12
C LYS A 166 16.01 11.78 -4.33
N GLU A 167 15.41 12.24 -5.43
CA GLU A 167 15.27 13.65 -5.75
C GLU A 167 14.39 14.38 -4.75
N ARG A 168 13.31 13.78 -4.29
CA ARG A 168 12.28 14.43 -3.44
C ARG A 168 12.48 14.22 -1.94
N LYS A 169 13.35 13.30 -1.52
CA LYS A 169 13.51 12.89 -0.11
C LYS A 169 13.97 14.03 0.81
N ASN A 170 14.72 15.00 0.29
CA ASN A 170 15.22 16.11 1.08
C ASN A 170 14.20 17.24 1.24
N ASP A 171 13.24 17.34 0.34
CA ASP A 171 12.27 18.43 0.28
C ASP A 171 10.95 18.08 0.97
N ILE A 172 10.58 16.80 0.97
CA ILE A 172 9.29 16.32 1.46
C ILE A 172 9.51 15.17 2.46
N ARG A 173 8.79 15.22 3.57
CA ARG A 173 8.85 14.16 4.59
C ARG A 173 7.88 13.02 4.28
N PHE A 174 8.42 11.88 3.90
CA PHE A 174 7.69 10.62 3.72
C PHE A 174 8.58 9.43 4.06
N THR A 175 8.00 8.24 4.11
CA THR A 175 8.72 6.97 4.23
C THR A 175 8.34 6.05 3.08
N CYS A 176 9.17 5.06 2.81
CA CYS A 176 8.89 4.03 1.81
C CYS A 176 9.34 2.66 2.30
N GLY A 177 8.71 1.62 1.75
CA GLY A 177 9.04 0.23 1.99
C GLY A 177 9.40 -0.49 0.69
N VAL A 178 10.03 -1.64 0.83
CA VAL A 178 10.35 -2.56 -0.25
C VAL A 178 10.12 -3.99 0.23
N SER A 179 9.56 -4.83 -0.62
CA SER A 179 9.43 -6.26 -0.31
C SER A 179 10.78 -6.96 -0.37
N ILE A 180 11.00 -7.95 0.51
CA ILE A 180 12.19 -8.80 0.45
C ILE A 180 12.30 -9.51 -0.91
N ASN A 181 11.19 -9.80 -1.55
CA ASN A 181 11.17 -10.39 -2.89
C ASN A 181 11.80 -9.45 -3.92
N ASN A 182 11.47 -8.16 -3.88
CA ASN A 182 12.02 -7.15 -4.79
C ASN A 182 13.50 -6.81 -4.52
N LEU A 183 14.02 -7.17 -3.33
CA LEU A 183 15.44 -7.05 -3.00
C LEU A 183 16.27 -8.25 -3.45
N SER A 184 15.66 -9.44 -3.57
CA SER A 184 16.36 -10.71 -3.79
C SER A 184 16.08 -11.36 -5.14
N LEU A 185 15.00 -11.01 -5.81
CA LEU A 185 14.54 -11.59 -7.07
C LEU A 185 14.30 -10.51 -8.13
N ASN A 186 14.37 -10.91 -9.40
CA ASN A 186 14.04 -10.08 -10.56
C ASN A 186 13.41 -10.93 -11.66
N GLU A 187 13.05 -10.31 -12.81
CA GLU A 187 12.35 -11.00 -13.89
C GLU A 187 13.14 -12.17 -14.51
N ASN A 188 14.47 -12.23 -14.38
CA ASN A 188 15.25 -13.37 -14.88
C ASN A 188 15.00 -14.65 -14.08
N ASP A 189 14.55 -14.53 -12.82
CA ASP A 189 14.28 -15.69 -11.96
C ASP A 189 13.01 -16.45 -12.37
N ILE A 190 12.15 -15.83 -13.21
CA ILE A 190 10.90 -16.44 -13.71
C ILE A 190 11.16 -17.70 -14.51
N GLY A 191 12.26 -17.75 -15.29
CA GLY A 191 12.62 -18.92 -16.10
C GLY A 191 11.45 -19.38 -16.96
N ASP A 192 11.14 -20.68 -16.90
CA ASP A 192 10.08 -21.29 -17.71
C ASP A 192 8.70 -21.12 -17.06
N PHE A 193 8.15 -19.90 -17.07
CA PHE A 193 6.78 -19.58 -16.63
C PHE A 193 6.44 -19.94 -15.17
N LYS A 194 7.32 -19.65 -14.21
CA LYS A 194 7.04 -19.84 -12.79
C LYS A 194 5.99 -18.83 -12.29
N THR A 195 4.72 -19.18 -12.38
CA THR A 195 3.58 -18.31 -12.04
C THR A 195 3.58 -17.81 -10.59
N PHE A 196 4.18 -18.56 -9.65
CA PHE A 196 4.30 -18.15 -8.25
C PHE A 196 5.25 -16.97 -8.02
N LEU A 197 6.02 -16.56 -9.02
CA LEU A 197 6.84 -15.36 -8.98
C LEU A 197 6.12 -14.10 -9.45
N LYS A 198 4.86 -14.20 -9.86
CA LYS A 198 4.04 -13.01 -10.17
C LYS A 198 3.67 -12.30 -8.87
N LEU A 199 4.15 -11.08 -8.72
CA LEU A 199 3.85 -10.17 -7.62
C LEU A 199 3.13 -8.92 -8.15
N SER A 200 2.58 -8.10 -7.25
CA SER A 200 2.05 -6.78 -7.52
C SER A 200 2.49 -5.86 -6.37
N PRO A 201 3.12 -4.77 -6.63
CA PRO A 201 3.60 -4.28 -7.94
C PRO A 201 4.74 -5.10 -8.47
#